data_b16ab1a20aa12af85e68cebdefd6b1a6
#
_entry.id   b16ab1a20aa12af85e68cebdefd6b1a6
#
_cell.length_a   1.000
_cell.length_b   1.000
_cell.length_c   1.000
_cell.angle_alpha   90.00
_cell.angle_beta   90.00
_cell.angle_gamma   90.00
#
_symmetry.space_group_name_H-M   'P 1'
#
loop_
_entity.id
_entity.type
_entity.pdbx_description
1 polymer ?
#
loop_
_entity_poly.entity_id
_entity_poly.type
_entity_poly.pdbx_seq_one_letter_code
_entity_poly.pdbx_strand_id
1 'polypeptide(L)'
;MPSNRAQSFGLSNDDHAVLDAADKFARNEFPALSRRMDDEEWWPPEVFAKIGAAGFMGATVSPEYGGAGMDLFTSGLICQAFARWNPAIALSWVAHDNLCVNNIYRNAGETQRRKYLPGLCDGSKIGALGLTEPGAGSDALGSMRTTARRDGDYYVLNGTKIFITNGPVADVLLVYAKTAPERGPKGISAFIIERDFPGFRVAQKLMKMGFRGSQTGELVFDDCRVPAANLVGEENEGVKIVMSGLDLERAVAAELCVGICERALELSIDYARTRVQFGKPIGSFQMVQAKLADMYTEIEAMKTFVWRTLAEVNELEIGGGGRGEAHKLTAASILYAGEVCNRVLNEAVQIHGGSGYIWESEINRLFRCIKILEIGAGTSEVRKMIIAEELLRG
;
A
#
# COMPACT_ATOMS: atom_id res chain seq x y z
N MET A 1 -16.89 21.95 6.85
CA MET A 1 -18.13 21.15 6.69
C MET A 1 -17.72 19.77 6.24
N PRO A 2 -18.29 18.66 6.74
CA PRO A 2 -17.99 17.33 6.22
C PRO A 2 -18.25 17.29 4.72
N SER A 3 -17.43 16.56 3.99
CA SER A 3 -17.55 16.48 2.53
C SER A 3 -18.93 15.96 2.12
N ASN A 4 -19.40 16.40 0.96
CA ASN A 4 -20.67 15.92 0.41
C ASN A 4 -20.66 14.37 0.20
N ARG A 5 -19.47 13.77 0.07
CA ARG A 5 -19.24 12.32 -0.08
C ARG A 5 -19.54 11.53 1.18
N ALA A 6 -19.04 11.99 2.36
CA ALA A 6 -19.31 11.32 3.64
C ALA A 6 -20.81 11.32 3.98
N GLN A 7 -21.57 12.33 3.54
CA GLN A 7 -23.01 12.44 3.76
C GLN A 7 -23.86 11.63 2.77
N SER A 8 -23.38 11.44 1.53
CA SER A 8 -24.17 10.77 0.47
C SER A 8 -23.94 9.26 0.37
N PHE A 9 -22.90 8.72 1.02
CA PHE A 9 -22.47 7.31 0.90
C PHE A 9 -22.26 6.83 -0.55
N GLY A 10 -22.12 7.76 -1.52
CA GLY A 10 -21.99 7.47 -2.94
C GLY A 10 -20.83 8.22 -3.57
N LEU A 11 -20.41 7.72 -4.74
CA LEU A 11 -19.41 8.38 -5.58
C LEU A 11 -20.03 9.57 -6.31
N SER A 12 -19.28 10.68 -6.44
CA SER A 12 -19.62 11.76 -7.36
C SER A 12 -19.42 11.32 -8.82
N ASN A 13 -19.87 12.14 -9.78
CA ASN A 13 -19.63 11.86 -11.19
C ASN A 13 -18.13 11.86 -11.52
N ASP A 14 -17.35 12.71 -10.88
CA ASP A 14 -15.89 12.77 -11.07
C ASP A 14 -15.22 11.52 -10.48
N ASP A 15 -15.66 11.04 -9.31
CA ASP A 15 -15.18 9.80 -8.73
C ASP A 15 -15.45 8.60 -9.65
N HIS A 16 -16.65 8.51 -10.20
CA HIS A 16 -16.99 7.48 -11.18
C HIS A 16 -16.10 7.56 -12.41
N ALA A 17 -15.88 8.76 -12.95
CA ALA A 17 -15.02 8.94 -14.13
C ALA A 17 -13.58 8.48 -13.89
N VAL A 18 -13.00 8.78 -12.72
CA VAL A 18 -11.64 8.35 -12.38
C VAL A 18 -11.59 6.84 -12.14
N LEU A 19 -12.55 6.27 -11.40
CA LEU A 19 -12.63 4.83 -11.16
C LEU A 19 -12.75 4.06 -12.49
N ASP A 20 -13.65 4.49 -13.38
CA ASP A 20 -13.84 3.88 -14.69
C ASP A 20 -12.60 3.99 -15.58
N ALA A 21 -11.92 5.14 -15.57
CA ALA A 21 -10.70 5.34 -16.33
C ALA A 21 -9.56 4.45 -15.80
N ALA A 22 -9.38 4.38 -14.50
CA ALA A 22 -8.37 3.53 -13.85
C ALA A 22 -8.68 2.02 -14.06
N ASP A 23 -9.95 1.60 -13.93
CA ASP A 23 -10.35 0.22 -14.20
C ASP A 23 -10.12 -0.17 -15.66
N LYS A 24 -10.50 0.71 -16.60
CA LYS A 24 -10.27 0.47 -18.03
C LYS A 24 -8.77 0.36 -18.36
N PHE A 25 -7.96 1.24 -17.79
CA PHE A 25 -6.50 1.19 -17.97
C PHE A 25 -5.94 -0.12 -17.40
N ALA A 26 -6.24 -0.44 -16.14
CA ALA A 26 -5.74 -1.63 -15.46
C ALA A 26 -6.18 -2.92 -16.14
N ARG A 27 -7.44 -3.01 -16.58
CA ARG A 27 -8.00 -4.15 -17.30
C ARG A 27 -7.27 -4.42 -18.62
N ASN A 28 -6.83 -3.37 -19.31
CA ASN A 28 -6.14 -3.51 -20.60
C ASN A 28 -4.65 -3.86 -20.44
N GLU A 29 -3.97 -3.31 -19.41
CA GLU A 29 -2.51 -3.41 -19.28
C GLU A 29 -2.05 -4.55 -18.35
N PHE A 30 -2.79 -4.86 -17.27
CA PHE A 30 -2.26 -5.67 -16.19
C PHE A 30 -2.45 -7.20 -16.33
N PRO A 31 -3.58 -7.73 -16.85
CA PRO A 31 -3.81 -9.17 -16.87
C PRO A 31 -2.75 -9.95 -17.63
N ALA A 32 -2.25 -9.42 -18.76
CA ALA A 32 -1.21 -10.05 -19.57
C ALA A 32 0.13 -10.22 -18.82
N LEU A 33 0.39 -9.38 -17.80
CA LEU A 33 1.60 -9.42 -16.98
C LEU A 33 1.49 -10.40 -15.81
N SER A 34 0.26 -10.64 -15.34
CA SER A 34 -0.04 -11.27 -14.04
C SER A 34 0.58 -12.66 -13.89
N ARG A 35 0.51 -13.50 -14.94
CA ARG A 35 1.04 -14.87 -14.90
C ARG A 35 2.55 -14.87 -14.71
N ARG A 36 3.27 -14.15 -15.56
CA ARG A 36 4.74 -14.05 -15.48
C ARG A 36 5.20 -13.44 -14.18
N MET A 37 4.51 -12.39 -13.71
CA MET A 37 4.81 -11.75 -12.43
C MET A 37 4.70 -12.73 -11.26
N ASP A 38 3.69 -13.61 -11.28
CA ASP A 38 3.48 -14.60 -10.23
C ASP A 38 4.47 -15.77 -10.32
N ASP A 39 4.67 -16.33 -11.50
CA ASP A 39 5.54 -17.51 -11.68
C ASP A 39 7.02 -17.20 -11.45
N GLU A 40 7.52 -16.11 -12.04
CA GLU A 40 8.94 -15.76 -12.07
C GLU A 40 9.32 -14.72 -11.00
N GLU A 41 8.34 -14.18 -10.26
CA GLU A 41 8.54 -12.98 -9.41
C GLU A 41 9.16 -11.82 -10.21
N TRP A 42 8.81 -11.74 -11.48
CA TRP A 42 9.31 -10.73 -12.39
C TRP A 42 8.59 -9.40 -12.18
N TRP A 43 9.36 -8.31 -12.18
CA TRP A 43 8.84 -6.95 -12.18
C TRP A 43 8.83 -6.41 -13.62
N PRO A 44 7.67 -5.94 -14.14
CA PRO A 44 7.62 -5.31 -15.45
C PRO A 44 8.23 -3.90 -15.38
N PRO A 45 9.40 -3.65 -16.00
CA PRO A 45 10.16 -2.41 -15.78
C PRO A 45 9.44 -1.16 -16.32
N GLU A 46 8.56 -1.30 -17.31
CA GLU A 46 7.86 -0.19 -17.96
C GLU A 46 6.52 0.15 -17.30
N VAL A 47 6.06 -0.64 -16.32
CA VAL A 47 4.68 -0.51 -15.81
C VAL A 47 4.44 0.83 -15.14
N PHE A 48 5.40 1.36 -14.37
CA PHE A 48 5.24 2.64 -13.69
C PHE A 48 5.26 3.81 -14.66
N ALA A 49 6.13 3.78 -15.67
CA ALA A 49 6.13 4.80 -16.73
C ALA A 49 4.79 4.83 -17.50
N LYS A 50 4.18 3.66 -17.75
CA LYS A 50 2.84 3.58 -18.36
C LYS A 50 1.75 4.15 -17.44
N ILE A 51 1.80 3.84 -16.14
CA ILE A 51 0.87 4.39 -15.15
C ILE A 51 1.02 5.91 -15.05
N GLY A 52 2.27 6.42 -15.05
CA GLY A 52 2.59 7.84 -15.05
C GLY A 52 2.05 8.55 -16.31
N ALA A 53 2.30 7.98 -17.49
CA ALA A 53 1.79 8.51 -18.76
C ALA A 53 0.24 8.54 -18.82
N ALA A 54 -0.43 7.66 -18.08
CA ALA A 54 -1.89 7.65 -17.94
C ALA A 54 -2.42 8.62 -16.87
N GLY A 55 -1.54 9.32 -16.12
CA GLY A 55 -1.91 10.30 -15.10
C GLY A 55 -2.29 9.69 -13.74
N PHE A 56 -1.88 8.46 -13.45
CA PHE A 56 -2.22 7.76 -12.20
C PHE A 56 -1.04 7.61 -11.23
N MET A 57 0.08 8.34 -11.45
CA MET A 57 1.18 8.47 -10.51
C MET A 57 1.21 9.85 -9.87
N GLY A 58 1.74 9.95 -8.66
CA GLY A 58 1.73 11.19 -7.91
C GLY A 58 0.30 11.67 -7.65
N ALA A 59 -0.64 10.75 -7.39
CA ALA A 59 -2.08 11.04 -7.37
C ALA A 59 -2.41 12.26 -6.51
N THR A 60 -1.85 12.35 -5.30
CA THR A 60 -2.10 13.44 -4.34
C THR A 60 -1.09 14.60 -4.42
N VAL A 61 -0.12 14.53 -5.32
CA VAL A 61 0.92 15.56 -5.49
C VAL A 61 0.41 16.67 -6.42
N SER A 62 0.70 17.93 -6.07
CA SER A 62 0.34 19.08 -6.89
C SER A 62 0.91 18.98 -8.32
N PRO A 63 0.17 19.44 -9.33
CA PRO A 63 0.67 19.57 -10.72
C PRO A 63 1.96 20.38 -10.85
N GLU A 64 2.24 21.29 -9.93
CA GLU A 64 3.49 22.05 -9.87
C GLU A 64 4.74 21.14 -9.82
N TYR A 65 4.60 19.94 -9.22
CA TYR A 65 5.68 18.93 -9.11
C TYR A 65 5.45 17.72 -10.03
N GLY A 66 4.52 17.83 -10.99
CA GLY A 66 4.22 16.77 -11.95
C GLY A 66 3.19 15.75 -11.51
N GLY A 67 2.53 15.94 -10.36
CA GLY A 67 1.47 15.08 -9.87
C GLY A 67 0.09 15.39 -10.46
N ALA A 68 -0.91 14.60 -10.09
CA ALA A 68 -2.28 14.75 -10.59
C ALA A 68 -3.16 15.72 -9.77
N GLY A 69 -2.74 16.11 -8.56
CA GLY A 69 -3.48 17.02 -7.69
C GLY A 69 -4.83 16.50 -7.21
N MET A 70 -5.01 15.19 -7.20
CA MET A 70 -6.20 14.50 -6.72
C MET A 70 -6.23 14.46 -5.19
N ASP A 71 -7.38 14.17 -4.63
CA ASP A 71 -7.50 13.94 -3.19
C ASP A 71 -7.20 12.47 -2.80
N LEU A 72 -7.13 12.20 -1.50
CA LEU A 72 -6.84 10.87 -0.97
C LEU A 72 -7.94 9.85 -1.32
N PHE A 73 -9.19 10.29 -1.37
CA PHE A 73 -10.32 9.43 -1.74
C PHE A 73 -10.15 8.91 -3.17
N THR A 74 -9.85 9.79 -4.09
CA THR A 74 -9.58 9.46 -5.50
C THR A 74 -8.37 8.54 -5.65
N SER A 75 -7.30 8.78 -4.87
CA SER A 75 -6.14 7.86 -4.81
C SER A 75 -6.57 6.45 -4.37
N GLY A 76 -7.50 6.32 -3.42
CA GLY A 76 -8.09 5.05 -3.01
C GLY A 76 -8.82 4.34 -4.16
N LEU A 77 -9.64 5.06 -4.92
CA LEU A 77 -10.37 4.48 -6.07
C LEU A 77 -9.40 3.94 -7.16
N ILE A 78 -8.30 4.63 -7.41
CA ILE A 78 -7.25 4.14 -8.32
C ILE A 78 -6.65 2.83 -7.78
N CYS A 79 -6.36 2.77 -6.48
CA CYS A 79 -5.87 1.56 -5.81
C CYS A 79 -6.84 0.39 -5.95
N GLN A 80 -8.15 0.60 -5.71
CA GLN A 80 -9.20 -0.39 -5.89
C GLN A 80 -9.21 -0.95 -7.32
N ALA A 81 -9.22 -0.07 -8.32
CA ALA A 81 -9.21 -0.45 -9.73
C ALA A 81 -7.97 -1.29 -10.10
N PHE A 82 -6.79 -0.86 -9.64
CA PHE A 82 -5.54 -1.58 -9.91
C PHE A 82 -5.51 -2.96 -9.23
N ALA A 83 -5.94 -3.02 -7.97
CA ALA A 83 -5.97 -4.27 -7.19
C ALA A 83 -6.89 -5.32 -7.79
N ARG A 84 -8.00 -4.90 -8.40
CA ARG A 84 -8.93 -5.78 -9.10
C ARG A 84 -8.27 -6.56 -10.23
N TRP A 85 -7.35 -5.95 -10.98
CA TRP A 85 -6.74 -6.57 -12.16
C TRP A 85 -5.34 -7.14 -11.92
N ASN A 86 -4.56 -6.51 -11.03
CA ASN A 86 -3.27 -7.06 -10.59
C ASN A 86 -2.89 -6.53 -9.19
N PRO A 87 -3.15 -7.31 -8.12
CA PRO A 87 -2.79 -6.91 -6.77
C PRO A 87 -1.31 -6.56 -6.59
N ALA A 88 -0.38 -7.26 -7.27
CA ALA A 88 1.06 -7.03 -7.10
C ALA A 88 1.50 -5.66 -7.64
N ILE A 89 0.92 -5.21 -8.76
CA ILE A 89 1.15 -3.85 -9.28
C ILE A 89 0.53 -2.82 -8.33
N ALA A 90 -0.71 -3.06 -7.86
CA ALA A 90 -1.38 -2.17 -6.92
C ALA A 90 -0.60 -1.99 -5.61
N LEU A 91 -0.07 -3.07 -5.02
CA LEU A 91 0.76 -2.99 -3.80
C LEU A 91 2.04 -2.18 -4.05
N SER A 92 2.73 -2.41 -5.17
CA SER A 92 3.91 -1.64 -5.55
C SER A 92 3.59 -0.17 -5.76
N TRP A 93 2.43 0.12 -6.38
CA TRP A 93 1.94 1.48 -6.58
C TRP A 93 1.63 2.17 -5.23
N VAL A 94 0.92 1.52 -4.31
CA VAL A 94 0.65 2.07 -2.96
C VAL A 94 1.96 2.37 -2.21
N ALA A 95 2.93 1.46 -2.25
CA ALA A 95 4.21 1.69 -1.59
C ALA A 95 5.00 2.84 -2.22
N HIS A 96 4.90 3.02 -3.52
CA HIS A 96 5.49 4.13 -4.24
C HIS A 96 4.74 5.43 -3.95
N ASP A 97 3.45 5.51 -4.30
CA ASP A 97 2.66 6.73 -4.34
C ASP A 97 2.32 7.24 -2.93
N ASN A 98 1.83 6.37 -2.04
CA ASN A 98 1.38 6.78 -0.72
C ASN A 98 2.49 6.77 0.34
N LEU A 99 3.37 5.76 0.36
CA LEU A 99 4.43 5.69 1.39
C LEU A 99 5.65 6.54 1.06
N CYS A 100 6.09 6.60 -0.20
CA CYS A 100 7.28 7.36 -0.57
C CYS A 100 6.93 8.76 -1.07
N VAL A 101 6.19 8.86 -2.18
CA VAL A 101 5.93 10.11 -2.90
C VAL A 101 5.12 11.10 -2.06
N ASN A 102 4.00 10.66 -1.48
CA ASN A 102 3.17 11.51 -0.64
C ASN A 102 3.91 12.01 0.61
N ASN A 103 4.72 11.16 1.26
CA ASN A 103 5.53 11.59 2.40
C ASN A 103 6.61 12.61 2.02
N ILE A 104 7.28 12.45 0.89
CA ILE A 104 8.23 13.45 0.38
C ILE A 104 7.49 14.75 0.06
N TYR A 105 6.35 14.67 -0.64
CA TYR A 105 5.55 15.85 -0.98
C TYR A 105 5.14 16.66 0.24
N ARG A 106 4.67 15.99 1.31
CA ARG A 106 4.15 16.67 2.51
C ARG A 106 5.23 17.20 3.45
N ASN A 107 6.39 16.54 3.52
CA ASN A 107 7.37 16.79 4.59
C ASN A 107 8.72 17.30 4.09
N ALA A 108 9.05 17.16 2.80
CA ALA A 108 10.31 17.62 2.25
C ALA A 108 10.32 19.14 1.97
N GLY A 109 11.51 19.72 1.94
CA GLY A 109 11.72 21.10 1.54
C GLY A 109 11.55 21.31 0.04
N GLU A 110 11.39 22.56 -0.37
CA GLU A 110 11.13 22.93 -1.78
C GLU A 110 12.18 22.39 -2.75
N THR A 111 13.46 22.51 -2.40
CA THR A 111 14.57 21.98 -3.23
C THR A 111 14.47 20.47 -3.43
N GLN A 112 14.09 19.73 -2.38
CA GLN A 112 13.92 18.29 -2.44
C GLN A 112 12.68 17.91 -3.27
N ARG A 113 11.55 18.61 -3.11
CA ARG A 113 10.34 18.40 -3.91
C ARG A 113 10.64 18.56 -5.40
N ARG A 114 11.28 19.66 -5.80
CA ARG A 114 11.65 19.92 -7.21
C ARG A 114 12.65 18.91 -7.76
N LYS A 115 13.52 18.37 -6.93
CA LYS A 115 14.50 17.37 -7.35
C LYS A 115 13.90 16.00 -7.57
N TYR A 116 13.04 15.54 -6.65
CA TYR A 116 12.62 14.13 -6.59
C TYR A 116 11.23 13.87 -7.16
N LEU A 117 10.26 14.76 -6.92
CA LEU A 117 8.87 14.48 -7.27
C LEU A 117 8.62 14.34 -8.77
N PRO A 118 9.17 15.14 -9.68
CA PRO A 118 8.86 15.00 -11.10
C PRO A 118 9.12 13.59 -11.64
N GLY A 119 10.30 13.01 -11.38
CA GLY A 119 10.63 11.66 -11.83
C GLY A 119 9.86 10.55 -11.10
N LEU A 120 9.39 10.80 -9.89
CA LEU A 120 8.52 9.88 -9.17
C LEU A 120 7.08 9.95 -9.70
N CYS A 121 6.58 11.13 -10.04
CA CYS A 121 5.22 11.33 -10.56
C CYS A 121 5.05 10.90 -12.02
N ASP A 122 6.09 10.94 -12.85
CA ASP A 122 6.04 10.43 -14.23
C ASP A 122 6.33 8.92 -14.32
N GLY A 123 6.72 8.28 -13.21
CA GLY A 123 7.04 6.86 -13.13
C GLY A 123 8.40 6.48 -13.72
N SER A 124 9.24 7.44 -14.10
CA SER A 124 10.63 7.20 -14.56
C SER A 124 11.54 6.78 -13.42
N LYS A 125 11.16 7.10 -12.17
CA LYS A 125 11.83 6.68 -10.95
C LYS A 125 10.88 5.96 -10.02
N ILE A 126 11.37 4.93 -9.35
CA ILE A 126 10.61 4.11 -8.40
C ILE A 126 10.94 4.52 -6.98
N GLY A 127 9.88 4.77 -6.19
CA GLY A 127 9.97 5.10 -4.76
C GLY A 127 9.75 3.90 -3.85
N ALA A 128 10.42 3.90 -2.69
CA ALA A 128 10.21 2.94 -1.60
C ALA A 128 10.32 3.61 -0.24
N LEU A 129 9.79 2.95 0.81
CA LEU A 129 9.95 3.40 2.19
C LEU A 129 10.70 2.34 3.02
N GLY A 130 11.77 2.74 3.70
CA GLY A 130 12.60 1.87 4.53
C GLY A 130 12.40 2.13 6.02
N LEU A 131 11.50 1.36 6.68
CA LEU A 131 11.22 1.48 8.11
C LEU A 131 11.62 0.21 8.88
N THR A 132 10.98 -0.93 8.54
CA THR A 132 11.08 -2.21 9.24
C THR A 132 12.51 -2.78 9.23
N GLU A 133 12.94 -3.34 10.35
CA GLU A 133 14.25 -3.98 10.51
C GLU A 133 14.11 -5.46 10.88
N PRO A 134 15.14 -6.32 10.69
CA PRO A 134 15.07 -7.74 11.03
C PRO A 134 14.68 -8.00 12.50
N GLY A 135 15.06 -7.12 13.42
CA GLY A 135 14.72 -7.21 14.85
C GLY A 135 13.56 -6.29 15.29
N ALA A 136 12.92 -5.54 14.39
CA ALA A 136 11.97 -4.49 14.73
C ALA A 136 10.83 -4.42 13.69
N GLY A 137 9.84 -5.31 13.81
CA GLY A 137 8.64 -5.35 12.97
C GLY A 137 7.51 -4.51 13.57
N SER A 138 6.74 -5.07 14.52
CA SER A 138 5.63 -4.37 15.19
C SER A 138 6.11 -3.20 16.06
N ASP A 139 7.27 -3.32 16.72
CA ASP A 139 7.93 -2.25 17.44
C ASP A 139 9.00 -1.56 16.57
N ALA A 140 8.60 -1.13 15.37
CA ALA A 140 9.53 -0.57 14.38
C ALA A 140 10.24 0.70 14.85
N LEU A 141 9.60 1.50 15.69
CA LEU A 141 10.16 2.78 16.18
C LEU A 141 10.99 2.60 17.46
N GLY A 142 10.48 1.83 18.42
CA GLY A 142 11.15 1.61 19.71
C GLY A 142 12.45 0.80 19.54
N SER A 143 12.35 -0.31 18.83
CA SER A 143 13.46 -1.26 18.65
C SER A 143 14.35 -0.99 17.44
N MET A 144 14.18 0.14 16.73
CA MET A 144 15.02 0.54 15.60
C MET A 144 16.51 0.58 15.99
N ARG A 145 17.37 0.00 15.15
CA ARG A 145 18.83 -0.03 15.33
C ARG A 145 19.60 0.74 14.28
N THR A 146 19.01 0.99 13.10
CA THR A 146 19.65 1.83 12.07
C THR A 146 19.95 3.20 12.62
N THR A 147 21.20 3.63 12.48
CA THR A 147 21.69 4.93 12.98
C THR A 147 22.11 5.83 11.82
N ALA A 148 22.08 7.15 12.08
CA ALA A 148 22.59 8.17 11.18
C ALA A 148 23.45 9.15 11.98
N ARG A 149 24.76 9.13 11.83
CA ARG A 149 25.70 10.02 12.52
C ARG A 149 26.08 11.19 11.61
N ARG A 150 25.94 12.41 12.12
CA ARG A 150 26.39 13.61 11.38
C ARG A 150 27.92 13.60 11.18
N ASP A 151 28.35 13.91 9.95
CA ASP A 151 29.76 14.01 9.54
C ASP A 151 29.92 15.16 8.55
N GLY A 152 30.10 16.38 9.07
CA GLY A 152 30.14 17.61 8.27
C GLY A 152 28.86 17.83 7.49
N ASP A 153 28.97 17.88 6.15
CA ASP A 153 27.86 18.08 5.22
C ASP A 153 27.13 16.77 4.86
N TYR A 154 27.40 15.69 5.58
CA TYR A 154 26.80 14.37 5.37
C TYR A 154 26.24 13.77 6.66
N TYR A 155 25.38 12.78 6.52
CA TYR A 155 25.10 11.78 7.51
C TYR A 155 25.66 10.43 7.04
N VAL A 156 26.23 9.67 7.96
CA VAL A 156 26.71 8.31 7.74
C VAL A 156 25.68 7.35 8.33
N LEU A 157 24.98 6.62 7.46
CA LEU A 157 23.94 5.67 7.86
C LEU A 157 24.53 4.27 7.96
N ASN A 158 24.18 3.58 9.06
CA ASN A 158 24.54 2.18 9.31
C ASN A 158 23.32 1.39 9.80
N GLY A 159 23.00 0.27 9.14
CA GLY A 159 21.89 -0.59 9.53
C GLY A 159 21.31 -1.41 8.38
N THR A 160 20.18 -2.05 8.66
CA THR A 160 19.50 -2.95 7.72
C THR A 160 18.01 -2.73 7.78
N LYS A 161 17.34 -2.64 6.62
CA LYS A 161 15.89 -2.61 6.49
C LYS A 161 15.41 -3.86 5.75
N ILE A 162 14.31 -4.45 6.18
CA ILE A 162 13.78 -5.70 5.61
C ILE A 162 12.28 -5.58 5.29
N PHE A 163 11.80 -6.45 4.42
CA PHE A 163 10.42 -6.45 3.88
C PHE A 163 10.06 -5.16 3.13
N ILE A 164 11.06 -4.54 2.50
CA ILE A 164 10.85 -3.25 1.83
C ILE A 164 10.28 -3.47 0.43
N THR A 165 8.99 -3.16 0.28
CA THR A 165 8.30 -3.16 -1.02
C THR A 165 8.94 -2.14 -1.94
N ASN A 166 9.15 -2.51 -3.20
CA ASN A 166 9.92 -1.81 -4.22
C ASN A 166 11.42 -1.69 -3.91
N GLY A 167 11.91 -1.99 -2.70
CA GLY A 167 13.32 -1.81 -2.31
C GLY A 167 14.34 -2.34 -3.32
N PRO A 168 14.18 -3.55 -3.90
CA PRO A 168 15.11 -4.07 -4.90
C PRO A 168 15.18 -3.28 -6.22
N VAL A 169 14.16 -2.53 -6.56
CA VAL A 169 14.03 -1.78 -7.83
C VAL A 169 13.93 -0.27 -7.65
N ALA A 170 13.90 0.23 -6.41
CA ALA A 170 13.74 1.65 -6.10
C ALA A 170 14.97 2.48 -6.53
N ASP A 171 14.71 3.66 -7.07
CA ASP A 171 15.70 4.69 -7.35
C ASP A 171 15.83 5.69 -6.19
N VAL A 172 14.71 5.94 -5.50
CA VAL A 172 14.58 6.89 -4.39
C VAL A 172 13.92 6.19 -3.21
N LEU A 173 14.51 6.29 -2.03
CA LEU A 173 13.98 5.68 -0.81
C LEU A 173 13.81 6.73 0.27
N LEU A 174 12.67 6.72 0.95
CA LEU A 174 12.49 7.44 2.21
C LEU A 174 12.83 6.50 3.37
N VAL A 175 13.92 6.77 4.08
CA VAL A 175 14.49 5.87 5.10
C VAL A 175 14.54 6.55 6.46
N TYR A 176 14.18 5.80 7.51
CA TYR A 176 14.21 6.27 8.90
C TYR A 176 15.38 5.67 9.65
N ALA A 177 16.13 6.53 10.38
CA ALA A 177 17.29 6.15 11.18
C ALA A 177 17.38 7.00 12.45
N LYS A 178 18.01 6.48 13.51
CA LYS A 178 18.26 7.23 14.76
C LYS A 178 19.46 8.17 14.60
N THR A 179 19.19 9.46 14.69
CA THR A 179 20.24 10.51 14.80
C THR A 179 20.65 10.76 16.25
N ALA A 180 19.76 10.48 17.22
CA ALA A 180 19.99 10.54 18.64
C ALA A 180 19.50 9.25 19.33
N PRO A 181 20.27 8.13 19.27
CA PRO A 181 19.83 6.82 19.78
C PRO A 181 19.42 6.82 21.24
N GLU A 182 20.06 7.66 22.07
CA GLU A 182 19.78 7.82 23.50
C GLU A 182 18.36 8.38 23.79
N ARG A 183 17.74 9.03 22.79
CA ARG A 183 16.39 9.58 22.89
C ARG A 183 15.30 8.56 22.50
N GLY A 184 15.69 7.31 22.17
CA GLY A 184 14.77 6.28 21.73
C GLY A 184 14.00 6.69 20.46
N PRO A 185 12.67 6.50 20.37
CA PRO A 185 11.87 6.92 19.20
C PRO A 185 11.97 8.42 18.89
N LYS A 186 12.13 9.26 19.92
CA LYS A 186 12.25 10.73 19.76
C LYS A 186 13.56 11.18 19.13
N GLY A 187 14.47 10.25 18.84
CA GLY A 187 15.74 10.51 18.16
C GLY A 187 15.76 10.00 16.71
N ILE A 188 14.61 9.69 16.12
CA ILE A 188 14.50 9.20 14.74
C ILE A 188 14.36 10.39 13.77
N SER A 189 15.10 10.35 12.68
CA SER A 189 15.03 11.27 11.55
C SER A 189 14.72 10.54 10.25
N ALA A 190 14.23 11.26 9.25
CA ALA A 190 13.91 10.75 7.94
C ALA A 190 14.88 11.27 6.87
N PHE A 191 15.29 10.42 5.93
CA PHE A 191 16.26 10.74 4.89
C PHE A 191 15.80 10.27 3.53
N ILE A 192 16.03 11.07 2.49
CA ILE A 192 15.93 10.62 1.11
C ILE A 192 17.26 9.98 0.72
N ILE A 193 17.23 8.71 0.36
CA ILE A 193 18.37 7.93 -0.12
C ILE A 193 18.22 7.71 -1.63
N GLU A 194 19.26 8.00 -2.38
CA GLU A 194 19.36 7.63 -3.79
C GLU A 194 20.05 6.28 -3.93
N ARG A 195 19.64 5.47 -4.92
CA ARG A 195 20.15 4.12 -5.14
C ARG A 195 21.68 4.05 -5.25
N ASP A 196 22.26 5.09 -5.83
CA ASP A 196 23.70 5.12 -6.14
C ASP A 196 24.57 5.73 -5.01
N PHE A 197 23.98 6.01 -3.84
CA PHE A 197 24.78 6.52 -2.73
C PHE A 197 25.79 5.46 -2.24
N PRO A 198 27.06 5.84 -2.09
CA PRO A 198 28.09 4.93 -1.58
C PRO A 198 27.68 4.33 -0.23
N GLY A 199 27.83 3.02 -0.08
CA GLY A 199 27.44 2.29 1.12
C GLY A 199 25.98 1.81 1.17
N PHE A 200 25.15 2.16 0.19
CA PHE A 200 23.83 1.56 0.01
C PHE A 200 23.90 0.33 -0.90
N ARG A 201 23.20 -0.73 -0.53
CA ARG A 201 23.00 -1.90 -1.40
C ARG A 201 21.73 -2.67 -1.08
N VAL A 202 21.22 -3.34 -2.09
CA VAL A 202 20.19 -4.39 -1.92
C VAL A 202 20.92 -5.68 -1.52
N ALA A 203 20.61 -6.21 -0.33
CA ALA A 203 21.24 -7.43 0.15
C ALA A 203 20.62 -8.67 -0.51
N GLN A 204 19.29 -8.71 -0.58
CA GLN A 204 18.58 -9.80 -1.22
C GLN A 204 17.15 -9.39 -1.59
N LYS A 205 16.62 -10.08 -2.60
CA LYS A 205 15.19 -10.12 -2.90
C LYS A 205 14.56 -11.26 -2.10
N LEU A 206 13.39 -11.02 -1.53
CA LEU A 206 12.65 -11.99 -0.73
C LEU A 206 11.57 -12.67 -1.58
N MET A 207 11.54 -13.98 -1.57
CA MET A 207 10.44 -14.76 -2.17
C MET A 207 9.20 -14.71 -1.27
N LYS A 208 8.02 -14.55 -1.86
CA LYS A 208 6.78 -14.34 -1.12
C LYS A 208 5.71 -15.36 -1.50
N MET A 209 4.77 -15.58 -0.58
CA MET A 209 3.58 -16.40 -0.78
C MET A 209 2.66 -15.81 -1.87
N GLY A 210 2.40 -14.50 -1.81
CA GLY A 210 1.57 -13.74 -2.74
C GLY A 210 2.19 -12.40 -3.09
N PHE A 211 1.51 -11.59 -3.90
CA PHE A 211 2.05 -10.35 -4.48
C PHE A 211 3.44 -10.54 -5.12
N ARG A 212 3.66 -11.70 -5.74
CA ARG A 212 5.00 -12.18 -6.09
C ARG A 212 5.75 -11.28 -7.06
N GLY A 213 5.04 -10.67 -8.00
CA GLY A 213 5.62 -9.69 -8.92
C GLY A 213 5.99 -8.34 -8.29
N SER A 214 5.42 -7.99 -7.13
CA SER A 214 5.83 -6.83 -6.35
C SER A 214 7.16 -7.11 -5.67
N GLN A 215 8.23 -6.42 -6.06
CA GLN A 215 9.57 -6.66 -5.54
C GLN A 215 9.66 -6.27 -4.07
N THR A 216 10.17 -7.16 -3.24
CA THR A 216 10.35 -6.93 -1.80
C THR A 216 11.72 -7.43 -1.40
N GLY A 217 12.47 -6.65 -0.60
CA GLY A 217 13.85 -7.01 -0.31
C GLY A 217 14.36 -6.55 1.03
N GLU A 218 15.61 -6.92 1.25
CA GLU A 218 16.46 -6.47 2.35
C GLU A 218 17.48 -5.47 1.83
N LEU A 219 17.61 -4.35 2.54
CA LEU A 219 18.46 -3.21 2.19
C LEU A 219 19.49 -3.02 3.29
N VAL A 220 20.74 -2.80 2.91
CA VAL A 220 21.86 -2.59 3.84
C VAL A 220 22.48 -1.23 3.58
N PHE A 221 22.74 -0.54 4.68
CA PHE A 221 23.50 0.71 4.78
C PHE A 221 24.79 0.41 5.56
N ASP A 222 25.92 0.54 4.90
CA ASP A 222 27.24 0.24 5.44
C ASP A 222 28.14 1.46 5.18
N ASP A 223 28.29 2.29 6.21
CA ASP A 223 28.87 3.64 6.10
C ASP A 223 28.26 4.46 4.94
N CYS A 224 26.96 4.33 4.74
CA CYS A 224 26.25 4.99 3.64
C CYS A 224 26.26 6.51 3.82
N ARG A 225 26.94 7.21 2.90
CA ARG A 225 27.09 8.67 2.94
C ARG A 225 25.92 9.37 2.27
N VAL A 226 25.12 10.03 3.07
CA VAL A 226 23.90 10.76 2.66
C VAL A 226 24.12 12.24 2.85
N PRO A 227 24.00 13.09 1.81
CA PRO A 227 24.11 14.54 1.96
C PRO A 227 23.14 15.06 3.03
N ALA A 228 23.61 16.01 3.85
CA ALA A 228 22.76 16.60 4.89
C ALA A 228 21.50 17.29 4.32
N ALA A 229 21.60 17.77 3.09
CA ALA A 229 20.45 18.32 2.35
C ALA A 229 19.36 17.30 2.03
N ASN A 230 19.61 15.99 2.24
CA ASN A 230 18.63 14.91 2.06
C ASN A 230 17.89 14.56 3.36
N LEU A 231 18.16 15.23 4.47
CA LEU A 231 17.32 15.17 5.68
C LEU A 231 15.93 15.73 5.34
N VAL A 232 14.87 14.98 5.63
CA VAL A 232 13.48 15.39 5.40
C VAL A 232 12.89 15.95 6.68
N GLY A 233 12.34 17.17 6.61
CA GLY A 233 11.87 17.89 7.79
C GLY A 233 13.03 18.27 8.72
N GLU A 234 12.76 18.30 10.03
CA GLU A 234 13.75 18.61 11.04
C GLU A 234 14.40 17.34 11.62
N GLU A 235 15.62 17.47 12.11
CA GLU A 235 16.32 16.36 12.78
C GLU A 235 15.56 15.91 14.04
N ASN A 236 15.40 14.60 14.22
CA ASN A 236 14.62 13.95 15.28
C ASN A 236 13.09 14.09 15.17
N GLU A 237 12.55 14.53 14.03
CA GLU A 237 11.10 14.61 13.75
C GLU A 237 10.58 13.44 12.88
N GLY A 238 11.39 12.43 12.64
CA GLY A 238 11.03 11.30 11.77
C GLY A 238 9.79 10.52 12.23
N VAL A 239 9.51 10.45 13.53
CA VAL A 239 8.29 9.79 14.04
C VAL A 239 7.02 10.50 13.55
N LYS A 240 7.00 11.82 13.55
CA LYS A 240 5.88 12.62 13.06
C LYS A 240 5.62 12.33 11.58
N ILE A 241 6.70 12.29 10.79
CA ILE A 241 6.63 12.01 9.35
C ILE A 241 6.09 10.62 9.08
N VAL A 242 6.66 9.57 9.70
CA VAL A 242 6.24 8.19 9.43
C VAL A 242 4.82 7.92 9.90
N MET A 243 4.43 8.42 11.06
CA MET A 243 3.11 8.12 11.62
C MET A 243 1.98 8.76 10.80
N SER A 244 2.15 10.01 10.36
CA SER A 244 1.19 10.66 9.46
C SER A 244 1.09 9.94 8.11
N GLY A 245 2.21 9.45 7.58
CA GLY A 245 2.25 8.70 6.33
C GLY A 245 1.59 7.32 6.44
N LEU A 246 1.79 6.62 7.56
CA LEU A 246 1.16 5.31 7.79
C LEU A 246 -0.37 5.38 7.91
N ASP A 247 -0.92 6.47 8.45
CA ASP A 247 -2.37 6.62 8.53
C ASP A 247 -2.98 6.78 7.14
N LEU A 248 -2.36 7.58 6.27
CA LEU A 248 -2.79 7.71 4.87
C LEU A 248 -2.66 6.40 4.10
N GLU A 249 -1.52 5.73 4.27
CA GLU A 249 -1.28 4.43 3.61
C GLU A 249 -2.32 3.39 4.04
N ARG A 250 -2.65 3.29 5.33
CA ARG A 250 -3.68 2.36 5.82
C ARG A 250 -5.04 2.61 5.19
N ALA A 251 -5.42 3.89 5.03
CA ALA A 251 -6.69 4.26 4.39
C ALA A 251 -6.73 3.78 2.94
N VAL A 252 -5.68 4.05 2.15
CA VAL A 252 -5.62 3.65 0.73
C VAL A 252 -5.38 2.14 0.58
N ALA A 253 -4.53 1.52 1.42
CA ALA A 253 -4.24 0.09 1.34
C ALA A 253 -5.46 -0.79 1.65
N ALA A 254 -6.47 -0.31 2.37
CA ALA A 254 -7.73 -1.01 2.56
C ALA A 254 -8.47 -1.24 1.23
N GLU A 255 -8.27 -0.40 0.23
CA GLU A 255 -8.85 -0.56 -1.13
C GLU A 255 -8.23 -1.73 -1.91
N LEU A 256 -7.02 -2.19 -1.55
CA LEU A 256 -6.49 -3.44 -2.08
C LEU A 256 -7.45 -4.59 -1.80
N CYS A 257 -8.01 -4.64 -0.58
CA CYS A 257 -8.98 -5.67 -0.18
C CYS A 257 -10.26 -5.58 -1.01
N VAL A 258 -10.78 -4.36 -1.23
CA VAL A 258 -12.01 -4.13 -2.00
C VAL A 258 -11.83 -4.62 -3.44
N GLY A 259 -10.78 -4.16 -4.13
CA GLY A 259 -10.53 -4.56 -5.52
C GLY A 259 -10.30 -6.07 -5.69
N ILE A 260 -9.51 -6.69 -4.81
CA ILE A 260 -9.28 -8.14 -4.81
C ILE A 260 -10.59 -8.92 -4.60
N CYS A 261 -11.42 -8.49 -3.64
CA CYS A 261 -12.68 -9.17 -3.33
C CYS A 261 -13.70 -9.02 -4.46
N GLU A 262 -13.83 -7.86 -5.09
CA GLU A 262 -14.69 -7.64 -6.24
C GLU A 262 -14.30 -8.59 -7.39
N ARG A 263 -13.01 -8.73 -7.67
CA ARG A 263 -12.52 -9.66 -8.69
C ARG A 263 -12.81 -11.12 -8.33
N ALA A 264 -12.60 -11.50 -7.08
CA ALA A 264 -12.87 -12.85 -6.59
C ALA A 264 -14.36 -13.21 -6.71
N LEU A 265 -15.25 -12.27 -6.41
CA LEU A 265 -16.70 -12.46 -6.55
C LEU A 265 -17.09 -12.63 -8.03
N GLU A 266 -16.58 -11.79 -8.94
CA GLU A 266 -16.80 -11.96 -10.39
C GLU A 266 -16.41 -13.35 -10.87
N LEU A 267 -15.18 -13.76 -10.59
CA LEU A 267 -14.66 -15.07 -10.99
C LEU A 267 -15.54 -16.20 -10.43
N SER A 268 -15.99 -16.07 -9.19
CA SER A 268 -16.86 -17.06 -8.53
C SER A 268 -18.24 -17.14 -9.16
N ILE A 269 -18.83 -16.00 -9.53
CA ILE A 269 -20.11 -15.93 -10.24
C ILE A 269 -20.01 -16.59 -11.62
N ASP A 270 -18.97 -16.26 -12.39
CA ASP A 270 -18.77 -16.81 -13.73
C ASP A 270 -18.52 -18.32 -13.67
N TYR A 271 -17.70 -18.77 -12.70
CA TYR A 271 -17.49 -20.20 -12.51
C TYR A 271 -18.78 -20.92 -12.06
N ALA A 272 -19.55 -20.35 -11.16
CA ALA A 272 -20.81 -20.93 -10.70
C ALA A 272 -21.85 -21.05 -11.80
N ARG A 273 -21.86 -20.13 -12.77
CA ARG A 273 -22.75 -20.15 -13.96
C ARG A 273 -22.36 -21.21 -14.99
N THR A 274 -21.05 -21.47 -15.14
CA THR A 274 -20.51 -22.29 -16.22
C THR A 274 -20.17 -23.72 -15.80
N ARG A 275 -19.76 -23.93 -14.55
CA ARG A 275 -19.38 -25.25 -14.03
C ARG A 275 -20.60 -26.13 -13.80
N VAL A 276 -20.69 -27.26 -14.47
CA VAL A 276 -21.78 -28.24 -14.34
C VAL A 276 -21.34 -29.41 -13.46
N GLN A 277 -22.16 -29.73 -12.45
CA GLN A 277 -22.09 -30.96 -11.65
C GLN A 277 -23.52 -31.43 -11.35
N PHE A 278 -23.71 -32.75 -11.22
CA PHE A 278 -25.03 -33.36 -11.04
C PHE A 278 -26.06 -32.91 -12.08
N GLY A 279 -25.58 -32.72 -13.33
CA GLY A 279 -26.41 -32.39 -14.49
C GLY A 279 -26.85 -30.92 -14.63
N LYS A 280 -26.38 -30.01 -13.74
CA LYS A 280 -26.75 -28.58 -13.77
C LYS A 280 -25.61 -27.68 -13.30
N PRO A 281 -25.65 -26.36 -13.64
CA PRO A 281 -24.67 -25.41 -13.13
C PRO A 281 -24.63 -25.40 -11.61
N ILE A 282 -23.42 -25.30 -11.03
CA ILE A 282 -23.26 -25.33 -9.56
C ILE A 282 -23.94 -24.14 -8.87
N GLY A 283 -24.12 -23.00 -9.54
CA GLY A 283 -24.88 -21.85 -9.06
C GLY A 283 -26.37 -22.12 -8.83
N SER A 284 -26.91 -23.26 -9.28
CA SER A 284 -28.28 -23.68 -8.96
C SER A 284 -28.40 -24.38 -7.59
N PHE A 285 -27.31 -24.65 -6.89
CA PHE A 285 -27.34 -25.25 -5.56
C PHE A 285 -27.36 -24.18 -4.47
N GLN A 286 -28.29 -24.32 -3.53
CA GLN A 286 -28.50 -23.33 -2.45
C GLN A 286 -27.25 -23.06 -1.61
N MET A 287 -26.41 -24.07 -1.36
CA MET A 287 -25.17 -23.87 -0.61
C MET A 287 -24.14 -23.02 -1.36
N VAL A 288 -24.12 -23.05 -2.70
CA VAL A 288 -23.27 -22.17 -3.52
C VAL A 288 -23.87 -20.76 -3.57
N GLN A 289 -25.21 -20.67 -3.69
CA GLN A 289 -25.91 -19.39 -3.66
C GLN A 289 -25.69 -18.65 -2.34
N ALA A 290 -25.75 -19.36 -1.20
CA ALA A 290 -25.46 -18.79 0.12
C ALA A 290 -24.05 -18.18 0.19
N LYS A 291 -23.02 -18.91 -0.28
CA LYS A 291 -21.66 -18.39 -0.34
C LYS A 291 -21.53 -17.10 -1.17
N LEU A 292 -22.12 -17.06 -2.35
CA LEU A 292 -22.12 -15.86 -3.21
C LEU A 292 -22.84 -14.68 -2.55
N ALA A 293 -23.96 -14.94 -1.85
CA ALA A 293 -24.70 -13.91 -1.14
C ALA A 293 -23.90 -13.36 0.05
N ASP A 294 -23.24 -14.23 0.83
CA ASP A 294 -22.39 -13.83 1.94
C ASP A 294 -21.19 -13.01 1.45
N MET A 295 -20.49 -13.48 0.39
CA MET A 295 -19.39 -12.75 -0.23
C MET A 295 -19.82 -11.35 -0.66
N TYR A 296 -20.93 -11.23 -1.38
CA TYR A 296 -21.46 -9.94 -1.83
C TYR A 296 -21.76 -9.00 -0.65
N THR A 297 -22.46 -9.51 0.36
CA THR A 297 -22.84 -8.71 1.54
C THR A 297 -21.63 -8.19 2.31
N GLU A 298 -20.64 -9.06 2.53
CA GLU A 298 -19.39 -8.67 3.21
C GLU A 298 -18.58 -7.65 2.40
N ILE A 299 -18.51 -7.79 1.07
CA ILE A 299 -17.82 -6.85 0.18
C ILE A 299 -18.48 -5.48 0.24
N GLU A 300 -19.81 -5.39 0.14
CA GLU A 300 -20.51 -4.10 0.19
C GLU A 300 -20.38 -3.41 1.55
N ALA A 301 -20.45 -4.17 2.64
CA ALA A 301 -20.20 -3.63 3.99
C ALA A 301 -18.78 -3.11 4.15
N MET A 302 -17.77 -3.88 3.70
CA MET A 302 -16.36 -3.50 3.72
C MET A 302 -16.12 -2.24 2.88
N LYS A 303 -16.59 -2.23 1.64
CA LYS A 303 -16.44 -1.11 0.70
C LYS A 303 -17.02 0.18 1.27
N THR A 304 -18.22 0.12 1.82
CA THR A 304 -18.87 1.28 2.47
C THR A 304 -18.01 1.82 3.62
N PHE A 305 -17.46 0.95 4.46
CA PHE A 305 -16.61 1.37 5.58
C PHE A 305 -15.28 1.96 5.10
N VAL A 306 -14.64 1.37 4.10
CA VAL A 306 -13.39 1.86 3.52
C VAL A 306 -13.60 3.23 2.87
N TRP A 307 -14.63 3.39 2.04
CA TRP A 307 -14.95 4.67 1.40
C TRP A 307 -15.29 5.77 2.40
N ARG A 308 -16.07 5.44 3.44
CA ARG A 308 -16.32 6.37 4.54
C ARG A 308 -15.02 6.80 5.20
N THR A 309 -14.12 5.86 5.49
CA THR A 309 -12.82 6.15 6.11
C THR A 309 -11.99 7.10 5.25
N LEU A 310 -11.88 6.82 3.94
CA LEU A 310 -11.15 7.69 3.02
C LEU A 310 -11.74 9.10 2.96
N ALA A 311 -13.07 9.22 2.89
CA ALA A 311 -13.74 10.51 2.86
C ALA A 311 -13.52 11.32 4.15
N GLU A 312 -13.59 10.67 5.32
CA GLU A 312 -13.35 11.34 6.60
C GLU A 312 -11.87 11.71 6.80
N VAL A 313 -10.94 10.83 6.43
CA VAL A 313 -9.49 11.10 6.58
C VAL A 313 -9.02 12.20 5.63
N ASN A 314 -9.63 12.33 4.47
CA ASN A 314 -9.35 13.41 3.52
C ASN A 314 -9.66 14.80 4.09
N GLU A 315 -10.64 14.89 5.00
CA GLU A 315 -11.09 16.15 5.64
C GLU A 315 -10.37 16.44 6.96
N LEU A 316 -9.76 15.42 7.60
CA LEU A 316 -9.09 15.59 8.88
C LEU A 316 -7.68 16.18 8.67
N GLU A 317 -7.31 17.16 9.49
CA GLU A 317 -5.91 17.53 9.65
C GLU A 317 -5.17 16.32 10.25
N ILE A 318 -4.30 15.70 9.45
CA ILE A 318 -3.43 14.65 9.93
C ILE A 318 -2.30 15.32 10.70
N GLY A 319 -2.64 15.67 11.93
CA GLY A 319 -1.73 16.23 12.92
C GLY A 319 -0.68 15.19 13.29
N GLY A 320 0.59 15.61 13.31
CA GLY A 320 1.72 14.73 13.52
C GLY A 320 1.59 13.79 14.72
N GLY A 321 1.74 12.50 14.49
CA GLY A 321 2.07 11.60 15.54
C GLY A 321 1.26 10.32 15.71
N GLY A 322 0.43 9.90 14.73
CA GLY A 322 -0.28 8.62 14.83
C GLY A 322 -1.21 8.56 16.03
N ARG A 323 -2.07 9.56 16.18
CA ARG A 323 -3.03 9.70 17.29
C ARG A 323 -4.33 10.31 16.80
N GLY A 324 -5.41 10.11 17.59
CA GLY A 324 -6.71 10.72 17.36
C GLY A 324 -7.59 9.95 16.38
N GLU A 325 -8.63 10.61 15.88
CA GLU A 325 -9.71 9.98 15.12
C GLU A 325 -9.23 9.35 13.82
N ALA A 326 -8.39 10.03 13.04
CA ALA A 326 -7.84 9.48 11.81
C ALA A 326 -7.03 8.18 12.05
N HIS A 327 -6.19 8.16 13.09
CA HIS A 327 -5.39 6.99 13.45
C HIS A 327 -6.24 5.78 13.83
N LYS A 328 -7.28 6.01 14.66
CA LYS A 328 -8.26 4.99 15.04
C LYS A 328 -9.04 4.46 13.84
N LEU A 329 -9.58 5.38 13.03
CA LEU A 329 -10.46 5.04 11.92
C LEU A 329 -9.73 4.25 10.82
N THR A 330 -8.52 4.68 10.44
CA THR A 330 -7.72 3.97 9.44
C THR A 330 -7.27 2.60 9.91
N ALA A 331 -6.89 2.47 11.20
CA ALA A 331 -6.57 1.17 11.80
C ALA A 331 -7.79 0.23 11.78
N ALA A 332 -8.99 0.73 12.08
CA ALA A 332 -10.23 -0.05 12.07
C ALA A 332 -10.63 -0.47 10.65
N SER A 333 -10.50 0.42 9.68
CA SER A 333 -10.83 0.16 8.28
C SER A 333 -9.98 -0.97 7.69
N ILE A 334 -8.65 -0.84 7.76
CA ILE A 334 -7.76 -1.88 7.21
C ILE A 334 -7.81 -3.19 8.02
N LEU A 335 -8.10 -3.15 9.33
CA LEU A 335 -8.33 -4.35 10.13
C LEU A 335 -9.53 -5.12 9.59
N TYR A 336 -10.67 -4.45 9.48
CA TYR A 336 -11.91 -5.08 9.00
C TYR A 336 -11.77 -5.56 7.55
N ALA A 337 -11.18 -4.73 6.68
CA ALA A 337 -10.96 -5.08 5.28
C ALA A 337 -10.08 -6.34 5.12
N GLY A 338 -9.00 -6.47 5.87
CA GLY A 338 -8.14 -7.66 5.84
C GLY A 338 -8.87 -8.92 6.29
N GLU A 339 -9.64 -8.86 7.38
CA GLU A 339 -10.41 -9.99 7.89
C GLU A 339 -11.53 -10.41 6.91
N VAL A 340 -12.26 -9.45 6.32
CA VAL A 340 -13.28 -9.72 5.28
C VAL A 340 -12.64 -10.35 4.05
N CYS A 341 -11.53 -9.79 3.58
CA CYS A 341 -10.83 -10.29 2.40
C CYS A 341 -10.43 -11.77 2.55
N ASN A 342 -9.95 -12.17 3.73
CA ASN A 342 -9.64 -13.57 4.02
C ASN A 342 -10.88 -14.47 3.93
N ARG A 343 -12.02 -14.07 4.50
CA ARG A 343 -13.26 -14.84 4.43
C ARG A 343 -13.77 -14.98 2.99
N VAL A 344 -13.85 -13.86 2.26
CA VAL A 344 -14.30 -13.82 0.86
C VAL A 344 -13.45 -14.70 -0.04
N LEU A 345 -12.13 -14.59 0.06
CA LEU A 345 -11.22 -15.37 -0.80
C LEU A 345 -11.22 -16.86 -0.44
N ASN A 346 -11.40 -17.21 0.85
CA ASN A 346 -11.60 -18.60 1.25
C ASN A 346 -12.82 -19.22 0.58
N GLU A 347 -13.95 -18.51 0.59
CA GLU A 347 -15.17 -18.97 -0.07
C GLU A 347 -15.04 -19.00 -1.60
N ALA A 348 -14.32 -18.06 -2.19
CA ALA A 348 -14.04 -18.05 -3.61
C ALA A 348 -13.26 -19.29 -4.06
N VAL A 349 -12.17 -19.65 -3.35
CA VAL A 349 -11.41 -20.88 -3.62
C VAL A 349 -12.31 -22.11 -3.44
N GLN A 350 -13.14 -22.13 -2.39
CA GLN A 350 -14.05 -23.24 -2.10
C GLN A 350 -15.10 -23.43 -3.22
N ILE A 351 -15.65 -22.34 -3.79
CA ILE A 351 -16.59 -22.41 -4.93
C ILE A 351 -15.91 -23.01 -6.15
N HIS A 352 -14.64 -22.65 -6.41
CA HIS A 352 -13.86 -23.20 -7.53
C HIS A 352 -13.42 -24.65 -7.29
N GLY A 353 -13.44 -25.15 -6.05
CA GLY A 353 -13.01 -26.50 -5.69
C GLY A 353 -11.57 -26.79 -6.16
N GLY A 354 -11.32 -27.96 -6.73
CA GLY A 354 -9.98 -28.34 -7.21
C GLY A 354 -9.39 -27.37 -8.22
N SER A 355 -10.21 -26.73 -9.06
CA SER A 355 -9.76 -25.70 -9.98
C SER A 355 -9.23 -24.44 -9.28
N GLY A 356 -9.75 -24.12 -8.09
CA GLY A 356 -9.25 -22.99 -7.27
C GLY A 356 -7.95 -23.29 -6.54
N TYR A 357 -7.59 -24.58 -6.40
CA TYR A 357 -6.40 -25.02 -5.67
C TYR A 357 -5.13 -25.08 -6.52
N ILE A 358 -5.27 -25.20 -7.83
CA ILE A 358 -4.12 -25.31 -8.75
C ILE A 358 -3.46 -23.95 -9.00
N TRP A 359 -2.14 -23.97 -9.20
CA TRP A 359 -1.30 -22.77 -9.35
C TRP A 359 -1.70 -21.86 -10.51
N GLU A 360 -2.19 -22.43 -11.59
CA GLU A 360 -2.62 -21.72 -12.81
C GLU A 360 -3.84 -20.84 -12.62
N SER A 361 -4.63 -21.08 -11.57
CA SER A 361 -5.87 -20.38 -11.32
C SER A 361 -5.64 -18.96 -10.84
N GLU A 362 -6.38 -18.01 -11.43
CA GLU A 362 -6.35 -16.61 -10.95
C GLU A 362 -6.82 -16.52 -9.50
N ILE A 363 -7.85 -17.28 -9.12
CA ILE A 363 -8.37 -17.25 -7.74
C ILE A 363 -7.34 -17.77 -6.73
N ASN A 364 -6.49 -18.76 -7.10
CA ASN A 364 -5.37 -19.20 -6.28
C ASN A 364 -4.37 -18.06 -6.06
N ARG A 365 -4.01 -17.33 -7.12
CA ARG A 365 -3.11 -16.19 -7.04
C ARG A 365 -3.65 -15.10 -6.12
N LEU A 366 -4.94 -14.75 -6.25
CA LEU A 366 -5.62 -13.78 -5.39
C LEU A 366 -5.61 -14.24 -3.92
N PHE A 367 -5.96 -15.51 -3.65
CA PHE A 367 -5.96 -16.07 -2.31
C PHE A 367 -4.58 -16.00 -1.63
N ARG A 368 -3.49 -16.25 -2.35
CA ARG A 368 -2.14 -16.15 -1.79
C ARG A 368 -1.73 -14.71 -1.43
N CYS A 369 -2.35 -13.71 -2.05
CA CYS A 369 -2.07 -12.31 -1.74
C CYS A 369 -2.62 -11.85 -0.39
N ILE A 370 -3.77 -12.36 0.04
CA ILE A 370 -4.55 -11.74 1.12
C ILE A 370 -3.88 -11.76 2.50
N LYS A 371 -3.04 -12.76 2.79
CA LYS A 371 -2.48 -12.90 4.15
C LYS A 371 -1.62 -11.73 4.60
N ILE A 372 -0.91 -11.08 3.68
CA ILE A 372 -0.10 -9.90 4.02
C ILE A 372 -0.95 -8.71 4.49
N LEU A 373 -2.22 -8.63 4.09
CA LEU A 373 -3.14 -7.55 4.48
C LEU A 373 -3.53 -7.58 5.96
N GLU A 374 -3.29 -8.70 6.65
CA GLU A 374 -3.41 -8.82 8.11
C GLU A 374 -2.08 -8.58 8.85
N ILE A 375 -0.96 -8.51 8.13
CA ILE A 375 0.40 -8.42 8.69
C ILE A 375 1.03 -7.06 8.42
N GLY A 376 0.95 -6.57 7.18
CA GLY A 376 1.57 -5.32 6.74
C GLY A 376 0.90 -4.06 7.28
N ALA A 377 1.60 -2.93 7.29
CA ALA A 377 1.11 -1.66 7.85
C ALA A 377 0.64 -1.74 9.33
N GLY A 378 1.22 -2.65 10.10
CA GLY A 378 0.82 -3.07 11.44
C GLY A 378 -0.05 -4.32 11.40
N THR A 379 0.26 -5.32 12.25
CA THR A 379 -0.53 -6.56 12.33
C THR A 379 -1.95 -6.29 12.83
N SER A 380 -2.87 -7.24 12.61
CA SER A 380 -4.23 -7.17 13.16
C SER A 380 -4.24 -6.88 14.66
N GLU A 381 -3.29 -7.47 15.42
CA GLU A 381 -3.14 -7.24 16.86
C GLU A 381 -2.72 -5.79 17.16
N VAL A 382 -1.75 -5.25 16.42
CA VAL A 382 -1.30 -3.85 16.57
C VAL A 382 -2.44 -2.89 16.23
N ARG A 383 -3.21 -3.16 15.18
CA ARG A 383 -4.40 -2.35 14.82
C ARG A 383 -5.46 -2.38 15.91
N LYS A 384 -5.73 -3.54 16.52
CA LYS A 384 -6.64 -3.68 17.67
C LYS A 384 -6.15 -2.90 18.88
N MET A 385 -4.84 -2.89 19.15
CA MET A 385 -4.24 -2.07 20.22
C MET A 385 -4.45 -0.57 19.94
N ILE A 386 -4.14 -0.11 18.73
CA ILE A 386 -4.35 1.30 18.31
C ILE A 386 -5.79 1.73 18.56
N ILE A 387 -6.76 0.95 18.08
CA ILE A 387 -8.18 1.24 18.24
C ILE A 387 -8.57 1.33 19.73
N ALA A 388 -8.16 0.34 20.53
CA ALA A 388 -8.48 0.30 21.95
C ALA A 388 -7.84 1.46 22.72
N GLU A 389 -6.58 1.81 22.44
CA GLU A 389 -5.89 2.93 23.06
C GLU A 389 -6.58 4.26 22.75
N GLU A 390 -6.99 4.49 21.51
CA GLU A 390 -7.69 5.73 21.14
C GLU A 390 -9.10 5.81 21.73
N LEU A 391 -9.82 4.69 21.85
CA LEU A 391 -11.13 4.63 22.51
C LEU A 391 -11.04 4.89 24.01
N LEU A 392 -9.96 4.47 24.68
CA LEU A 392 -9.77 4.60 26.12
C LEU A 392 -9.16 5.95 26.55
N ARG A 393 -8.68 6.73 25.59
CA ARG A 393 -8.10 8.06 25.90
C ARG A 393 -9.14 9.11 26.29
N GLY A 394 -10.41 8.92 26.02
CA GLY A 394 -11.59 9.69 26.45
C GLY A 394 -11.47 11.18 26.27
#